data_4ab33fa0324765fec3eeb0db964b50f3
#
_entry.id   4ab33fa0324765fec3eeb0db964b50f3
#
_cell.length_a   1.000
_cell.length_b   1.000
_cell.length_c   1.000
_cell.angle_alpha   90.00
_cell.angle_beta   90.00
_cell.angle_gamma   90.00
#
_symmetry.space_group_name_H-M   'P 1'
#
loop_
_entity.id
_entity.type
_entity.pdbx_description
1 polymer ?
#
loop_
_entity_poly.entity_id
_entity_poly.type
_entity_poly.pdbx_seq_one_letter_code
_entity_poly.pdbx_strand_id
1 'polypeptide(L)'
;AILSKQALDILTEYWFACGRPTGFLFPKQRDSSKPIDTFYLSRHIEKHEMELGWPKRITCHSFRHAFGTHLYENGVDLMTIKTLLGHKSLESTTIYVHLAVSSKHTATSPFDILMDGDCHE
;
A
#
# COMPACT_ATOMS: atom_id res chain seq x y z
N ALA A 1 0.47 1.52 -9.81
CA ALA A 1 1.06 1.40 -8.47
C ALA A 1 2.31 2.26 -8.39
N ILE A 2 2.58 2.86 -7.23
CA ILE A 2 3.82 3.58 -6.97
C ILE A 2 4.82 2.57 -6.40
N LEU A 3 6.00 2.52 -6.98
CA LEU A 3 7.11 1.72 -6.47
C LEU A 3 8.10 2.66 -5.76
N SER A 4 8.35 2.43 -4.48
CA SER A 4 9.34 3.21 -3.73
C SER A 4 10.76 2.87 -4.20
N LYS A 5 11.69 3.84 -4.05
CA LYS A 5 13.10 3.61 -4.39
C LYS A 5 13.67 2.39 -3.62
N GLN A 6 13.39 2.29 -2.32
CA GLN A 6 13.85 1.17 -1.50
C GLN A 6 13.30 -0.18 -2.00
N ALA A 7 12.01 -0.24 -2.37
CA ALA A 7 11.44 -1.46 -2.93
C ALA A 7 12.07 -1.80 -4.28
N LEU A 8 12.35 -0.80 -5.12
CA LEU A 8 13.04 -1.00 -6.39
C LEU A 8 14.45 -1.55 -6.19
N ASP A 9 15.19 -1.01 -5.23
CA ASP A 9 16.55 -1.47 -4.91
C ASP A 9 16.54 -2.95 -4.48
N ILE A 10 15.65 -3.33 -3.54
CA ILE A 10 15.50 -4.73 -3.09
C ILE A 10 15.09 -5.66 -4.25
N LEU A 11 14.14 -5.23 -5.09
CA LEU A 11 13.71 -6.02 -6.24
C LEU A 11 14.83 -6.16 -7.27
N THR A 12 15.67 -5.14 -7.43
CA THR A 12 16.82 -5.16 -8.32
C THR A 12 17.88 -6.14 -7.83
N GLU A 13 18.20 -6.12 -6.54
CA GLU A 13 19.12 -7.10 -5.93
C GLU A 13 18.60 -8.53 -6.10
N TYR A 14 17.32 -8.74 -5.83
CA TYR A 14 16.67 -10.04 -6.05
C TYR A 14 16.74 -10.48 -7.51
N TRP A 15 16.49 -9.60 -8.47
CA TRP A 15 16.57 -9.88 -9.90
C TRP A 15 17.99 -10.30 -10.32
N PHE A 16 19.02 -9.63 -9.80
CA PHE A 16 20.41 -10.03 -10.03
C PHE A 16 20.72 -11.40 -9.42
N ALA A 17 20.28 -11.65 -8.19
CA ALA A 17 20.47 -12.92 -7.50
C ALA A 17 19.78 -14.10 -8.23
N CYS A 18 18.66 -13.84 -8.90
CA CYS A 18 17.95 -14.83 -9.71
C CYS A 18 18.52 -15.02 -11.13
N GLY A 19 19.66 -14.40 -11.47
CA GLY A 19 20.29 -14.54 -12.80
C GLY A 19 19.62 -13.71 -13.90
N ARG A 20 18.96 -12.61 -13.56
CA ARG A 20 18.33 -11.64 -14.50
C ARG A 20 17.26 -12.27 -15.38
N PRO A 21 16.20 -12.86 -14.81
CA PRO A 21 15.15 -13.48 -15.62
C PRO A 21 14.50 -12.45 -16.57
N THR A 22 14.20 -12.87 -17.79
CA THR A 22 13.53 -12.03 -18.81
C THR A 22 12.01 -12.13 -18.76
N GLY A 23 11.46 -13.06 -17.94
CA GLY A 23 10.04 -13.28 -17.76
C GLY A 23 9.49 -12.65 -16.48
N PHE A 24 8.69 -13.41 -15.76
CA PHE A 24 8.16 -12.97 -14.46
C PHE A 24 9.28 -12.86 -13.42
N LEU A 25 9.28 -11.78 -12.65
CA LEU A 25 10.22 -11.60 -11.54
C LEU A 25 10.00 -12.64 -10.44
N PHE A 26 8.74 -13.01 -10.22
CA PHE A 26 8.31 -14.07 -9.31
C PHE A 26 7.60 -15.16 -10.11
N PRO A 27 8.33 -16.08 -10.73
CA PRO A 27 7.73 -17.16 -11.50
C PRO A 27 7.18 -18.25 -10.59
N LYS A 28 6.24 -19.04 -11.11
CA LYS A 28 5.78 -20.25 -10.44
C LYS A 28 6.89 -21.30 -10.42
N GLN A 29 7.09 -21.95 -9.28
CA GLN A 29 8.22 -22.86 -9.03
C GLN A 29 8.32 -24.02 -10.05
N ARG A 30 7.18 -24.53 -10.55
CA ARG A 30 7.13 -25.65 -11.53
C ARG A 30 6.89 -25.21 -12.97
N ASP A 31 6.62 -23.95 -13.22
CA ASP A 31 6.29 -23.41 -14.55
C ASP A 31 6.67 -21.93 -14.60
N SER A 32 7.90 -21.66 -15.01
CA SER A 32 8.44 -20.29 -15.06
C SER A 32 7.75 -19.39 -16.10
N SER A 33 6.90 -19.96 -16.98
CA SER A 33 6.07 -19.18 -17.91
C SER A 33 4.87 -18.52 -17.25
N LYS A 34 4.60 -18.81 -15.98
CA LYS A 34 3.48 -18.28 -15.22
C LYS A 34 3.95 -17.55 -13.96
N PRO A 35 3.22 -16.50 -13.51
CA PRO A 35 3.54 -15.83 -12.28
C PRO A 35 3.26 -16.72 -11.06
N ILE A 36 3.88 -16.37 -9.93
CA ILE A 36 3.61 -16.98 -8.63
C ILE A 36 2.11 -16.94 -8.30
N ASP A 37 1.62 -17.98 -7.66
CA ASP A 37 0.24 -18.08 -7.22
C ASP A 37 0.03 -17.23 -5.94
N THR A 38 -1.10 -16.52 -5.86
CA THR A 38 -1.50 -15.74 -4.70
C THR A 38 -1.64 -16.60 -3.44
N PHE A 39 -2.04 -17.85 -3.60
CA PHE A 39 -2.13 -18.82 -2.50
C PHE A 39 -0.75 -19.10 -1.88
N TYR A 40 0.28 -19.25 -2.71
CA TYR A 40 1.65 -19.45 -2.25
C TYR A 40 2.15 -18.25 -1.44
N LEU A 41 1.88 -17.04 -1.91
CA LEU A 41 2.24 -15.81 -1.21
C LEU A 41 1.52 -15.71 0.16
N SER A 42 0.23 -16.02 0.20
CA SER A 42 -0.55 -16.01 1.45
C SER A 42 -0.01 -16.99 2.49
N ARG A 43 0.40 -18.19 2.07
CA ARG A 43 1.02 -19.17 2.97
C ARG A 43 2.37 -18.71 3.52
N HIS A 44 3.16 -18.00 2.73
CA HIS A 44 4.43 -17.45 3.21
C HIS A 44 4.22 -16.34 4.24
N ILE A 45 3.24 -15.47 4.03
CA ILE A 45 2.87 -14.44 5.02
C ILE A 45 2.42 -15.12 6.32
N GLU A 46 1.53 -16.11 6.25
CA GLU A 46 1.05 -16.85 7.42
C GLU A 46 2.17 -17.55 8.21
N LYS A 47 3.13 -18.13 7.49
CA LYS A 47 4.32 -18.73 8.12
C LYS A 47 5.12 -17.70 8.92
N HIS A 48 5.40 -16.53 8.33
CA HIS A 48 6.14 -15.47 9.01
C HIS A 48 5.35 -14.84 10.16
N GLU A 49 4.03 -14.74 10.08
CA GLU A 49 3.18 -14.35 11.21
C GLU A 49 3.38 -15.26 12.42
N MET A 50 3.38 -16.57 12.18
CA MET A 50 3.59 -17.57 13.23
C MET A 50 5.00 -17.45 13.83
N GLU A 51 6.02 -17.30 12.99
CA GLU A 51 7.41 -17.16 13.42
C GLU A 51 7.63 -15.88 14.25
N LEU A 52 6.95 -14.80 13.92
CA LEU A 52 7.04 -13.51 14.62
C LEU A 52 6.10 -13.39 15.82
N GLY A 53 5.21 -14.36 16.03
CA GLY A 53 4.24 -14.36 17.13
C GLY A 53 3.24 -13.19 17.06
N TRP A 54 2.87 -12.75 15.87
CA TRP A 54 1.93 -11.63 15.72
C TRP A 54 0.53 -12.03 16.17
N PRO A 55 -0.15 -11.16 16.96
CA PRO A 55 -1.45 -11.49 17.54
C PRO A 55 -2.61 -11.38 16.55
N LYS A 56 -2.39 -10.79 15.38
CA LYS A 56 -3.41 -10.57 14.35
C LYS A 56 -2.98 -11.15 13.03
N ARG A 57 -3.91 -11.78 12.33
CA ARG A 57 -3.68 -12.28 10.98
C ARG A 57 -3.52 -11.12 9.98
N ILE A 58 -2.43 -11.16 9.22
CA ILE A 58 -2.12 -10.22 8.16
C ILE A 58 -2.25 -10.93 6.81
N THR A 59 -2.79 -10.23 5.84
CA THR A 59 -2.97 -10.71 4.47
C THR A 59 -2.40 -9.69 3.49
N CYS A 60 -2.25 -10.09 2.22
CA CYS A 60 -1.91 -9.13 1.16
C CYS A 60 -2.89 -7.94 1.12
N HIS A 61 -4.16 -8.18 1.47
CA HIS A 61 -5.18 -7.13 1.58
C HIS A 61 -4.89 -6.18 2.74
N SER A 62 -4.37 -6.67 3.85
CA SER A 62 -3.99 -5.82 4.99
C SER A 62 -2.87 -4.84 4.61
N PHE A 63 -1.86 -5.28 3.86
CA PHE A 63 -0.82 -4.39 3.34
C PHE A 63 -1.39 -3.34 2.37
N ARG A 64 -2.30 -3.76 1.49
CA ARG A 64 -2.97 -2.85 0.57
C ARG A 64 -3.80 -1.80 1.30
N HIS A 65 -4.53 -2.19 2.36
CA HIS A 65 -5.28 -1.26 3.20
C HIS A 65 -4.37 -0.30 3.93
N ALA A 66 -3.28 -0.78 4.54
CA ALA A 66 -2.29 0.07 5.21
C ALA A 66 -1.72 1.11 4.25
N PHE A 67 -1.33 0.70 3.04
CA PHE A 67 -0.84 1.60 2.01
C PHE A 67 -1.85 2.69 1.64
N GLY A 68 -3.12 2.33 1.41
CA GLY A 68 -4.18 3.29 1.10
C GLY A 68 -4.46 4.26 2.26
N THR A 69 -4.46 3.75 3.50
CA THR A 69 -4.65 4.57 4.71
C THR A 69 -3.52 5.59 4.86
N HIS A 70 -2.27 5.16 4.74
CA HIS A 70 -1.12 6.07 4.83
C HIS A 70 -1.09 7.12 3.72
N LEU A 71 -1.50 6.78 2.50
CA LEU A 71 -1.64 7.77 1.43
C LEU A 71 -2.68 8.82 1.79
N TYR A 72 -3.83 8.40 2.32
CA TYR A 72 -4.89 9.31 2.73
C TYR A 72 -4.46 10.20 3.91
N GLU A 73 -3.81 9.64 4.92
CA GLU A 73 -3.26 10.37 6.07
C GLU A 73 -2.20 11.41 5.65
N ASN A 74 -1.47 11.15 4.57
CA ASN A 74 -0.52 12.08 3.96
C ASN A 74 -1.19 13.09 3.00
N GLY A 75 -2.50 13.19 2.99
CA GLY A 75 -3.25 14.19 2.23
C GLY A 75 -3.46 13.87 0.76
N VAL A 76 -3.21 12.64 0.32
CA VAL A 76 -3.50 12.23 -1.05
C VAL A 76 -5.01 12.05 -1.20
N ASP A 77 -5.59 12.67 -2.25
CA ASP A 77 -7.03 12.61 -2.49
C ASP A 77 -7.51 11.20 -2.86
N LEU A 78 -8.80 10.94 -2.58
CA LEU A 78 -9.41 9.62 -2.76
C LEU A 78 -9.45 9.14 -4.21
N MET A 79 -9.53 10.05 -5.18
CA MET A 79 -9.55 9.68 -6.60
C MET A 79 -8.18 9.20 -7.06
N THR A 80 -7.14 9.86 -6.59
CA THR A 80 -5.76 9.44 -6.82
C THR A 80 -5.51 8.07 -6.16
N ILE A 81 -5.92 7.88 -4.90
CA ILE A 81 -5.80 6.59 -4.19
C ILE A 81 -6.55 5.49 -4.94
N LYS A 82 -7.79 5.74 -5.36
CA LYS A 82 -8.58 4.81 -6.19
C LYS A 82 -7.81 4.37 -7.44
N THR A 83 -7.23 5.33 -8.15
CA THR A 83 -6.48 5.09 -9.38
C THR A 83 -5.21 4.27 -9.11
N LEU A 84 -4.45 4.63 -8.08
CA LEU A 84 -3.22 3.95 -7.69
C LEU A 84 -3.46 2.51 -7.25
N LEU A 85 -4.55 2.27 -6.52
CA LEU A 85 -4.95 0.93 -6.07
C LEU A 85 -5.69 0.13 -7.15
N GLY A 86 -6.13 0.77 -8.24
CA GLY A 86 -6.90 0.11 -9.29
C GLY A 86 -8.28 -0.36 -8.82
N HIS A 87 -8.91 0.37 -7.90
CA HIS A 87 -10.27 0.06 -7.45
C HIS A 87 -11.29 0.39 -8.54
N LYS A 88 -12.16 -0.58 -8.84
CA LYS A 88 -13.24 -0.40 -9.84
C LYS A 88 -14.31 0.58 -9.35
N SER A 89 -14.62 0.57 -8.04
CA SER A 89 -15.61 1.46 -7.43
C SER A 89 -14.98 2.41 -6.40
N LEU A 90 -15.65 3.54 -6.14
CA LEU A 90 -15.23 4.49 -5.10
C LEU A 90 -15.53 3.94 -3.70
N GLU A 91 -16.55 3.10 -3.54
CA GLU A 91 -16.91 2.47 -2.27
C GLU A 91 -15.74 1.73 -1.62
N SER A 92 -14.96 1.02 -2.43
CA SER A 92 -13.76 0.33 -1.93
C SER A 92 -12.68 1.29 -1.40
N THR A 93 -12.74 2.57 -1.76
CA THR A 93 -11.78 3.60 -1.37
C THR A 93 -12.29 4.40 -0.17
N THR A 94 -13.61 4.53 0.03
CA THR A 94 -14.21 5.26 1.16
C THR A 94 -13.91 4.61 2.52
N ILE A 95 -13.54 3.34 2.54
CA ILE A 95 -13.06 2.63 3.74
C ILE A 95 -11.89 3.39 4.38
N TYR A 96 -11.02 4.03 3.59
CA TYR A 96 -9.87 4.79 4.10
C TYR A 96 -10.28 6.07 4.83
N VAL A 97 -11.40 6.67 4.45
CA VAL A 97 -11.98 7.83 5.16
C VAL A 97 -12.39 7.43 6.57
N HIS A 98 -13.07 6.29 6.71
CA HIS A 98 -13.52 5.79 8.02
C HIS A 98 -12.34 5.41 8.93
N LEU A 99 -11.27 4.86 8.38
CA LEU A 99 -10.07 4.51 9.12
C LEU A 99 -9.29 5.74 9.58
N ALA A 100 -9.20 6.77 8.73
CA ALA A 100 -8.45 8.00 9.02
C ALA A 100 -9.22 8.97 9.92
N VAL A 101 -10.56 9.01 9.86
CA VAL A 101 -11.38 9.81 10.80
C VAL A 101 -11.23 9.34 12.25
N SER A 102 -10.81 8.08 12.45
CA SER A 102 -10.43 7.58 13.78
C SER A 102 -9.09 8.15 14.28
N SER A 103 -8.24 8.67 13.41
CA SER A 103 -7.00 9.39 13.74
C SER A 103 -7.23 10.88 13.47
N LYS A 104 -7.56 11.61 14.52
CA LYS A 104 -7.69 13.06 14.68
C LYS A 104 -7.05 13.90 13.56
N HIS A 105 -7.76 14.17 12.48
CA HIS A 105 -7.55 15.37 11.70
C HIS A 105 -8.68 16.34 12.06
N THR A 106 -8.39 17.30 12.95
CA THR A 106 -9.17 18.53 13.09
C THR A 106 -9.14 19.22 11.73
N ALA A 107 -10.21 19.10 10.97
CA ALA A 107 -10.38 19.88 9.76
C ALA A 107 -10.42 21.35 10.17
N THR A 108 -9.35 22.08 9.86
CA THR A 108 -9.33 23.53 10.04
C THR A 108 -10.24 24.16 9.00
N SER A 109 -11.13 25.07 9.40
CA SER A 109 -11.98 25.77 8.48
C SER A 109 -11.15 26.57 7.47
N PRO A 110 -11.47 26.51 6.15
CA PRO A 110 -10.80 27.38 5.18
C PRO A 110 -10.89 28.86 5.53
N PHE A 111 -11.92 29.31 6.25
CA PHE A 111 -12.09 30.65 6.73
C PHE A 111 -11.05 30.99 7.83
N ASP A 112 -10.78 30.06 8.74
CA ASP A 112 -9.78 30.26 9.79
C ASP A 112 -8.36 30.38 9.18
N ILE A 113 -8.07 29.60 8.14
CA ILE A 113 -6.79 29.69 7.40
C ILE A 113 -6.64 31.06 6.71
N LEU A 114 -7.71 31.62 6.17
CA LEU A 114 -7.70 32.93 5.53
C LEU A 114 -7.53 34.07 6.55
N MET A 115 -8.10 33.92 7.74
CA MET A 115 -8.00 34.93 8.80
C MET A 115 -6.65 34.90 9.53
N ASP A 116 -6.00 33.73 9.62
CA ASP A 116 -4.64 33.60 10.20
C ASP A 116 -3.54 34.15 9.25
N GLY A 117 -3.85 34.32 7.96
CA GLY A 117 -2.91 34.84 6.94
C GLY A 117 -2.77 36.38 6.92
N ASP A 118 -3.66 37.11 7.59
CA ASP A 118 -3.70 38.59 7.53
C ASP A 118 -2.95 39.30 8.69
N CYS A 119 -2.17 38.60 9.49
CA CYS A 119 -1.40 39.17 10.61
C CYS A 119 0.12 39.26 10.35
N HIS A 120 0.54 39.62 9.16
CA HIS A 120 1.91 40.07 8.92
C HIS A 120 1.94 41.29 7.97
N GLU A 121 1.69 42.47 8.52
CA GLU A 121 2.32 43.70 8.12
C GLU A 121 3.35 44.12 9.15
#